data_bbed49d6b925218f38bd9caad0d18f2a
#
_entry.id   bbed49d6b925218f38bd9caad0d18f2a
#
_cell.length_a   1.000
_cell.length_b   1.000
_cell.length_c   1.000
_cell.angle_alpha   90.00
_cell.angle_beta   90.00
_cell.angle_gamma   90.00
#
_symmetry.space_group_name_H-M   'P 1'
#
loop_
_entity.id
_entity.type
_entity.pdbx_description
1 polymer ?
#
loop_
_entity_poly.entity_id
_entity_poly.type
_entity_poly.pdbx_seq_one_letter_code
_entity_poly.pdbx_strand_id
1 'polypeptide(L)'
;MNQIDHIAIAVFSIQKTARTFSELFNWEFSDIEVLPNQGVKVSFASLGDLHIELIEPMSDHSTLHTFLTKRGEGLHHIALKSGDIQADLSQLDELGMQLIQKGAQNGANGKRIAFISPKETSGVLIELCEPLKGEKQEDA
;
A
#
# COMPACT_ATOMS: atom_id res chain seq x y z
N MET A 1 -15.49 0.48 -2.99
CA MET A 1 -14.13 0.07 -3.44
C MET A 1 -13.89 0.34 -4.93
N ASN A 2 -14.34 1.48 -5.39
CA ASN A 2 -14.22 1.84 -6.81
C ASN A 2 -13.24 2.99 -7.08
N GLN A 3 -12.43 3.34 -6.08
CA GLN A 3 -11.39 4.35 -6.21
C GLN A 3 -10.06 3.79 -5.76
N ILE A 4 -9.00 4.10 -6.50
CA ILE A 4 -7.64 3.73 -6.12
C ILE A 4 -7.12 4.78 -5.13
N ASP A 5 -6.63 4.33 -3.98
CA ASP A 5 -5.93 5.19 -3.03
C ASP A 5 -4.47 5.41 -3.46
N HIS A 6 -3.78 4.32 -3.71
CA HIS A 6 -2.39 4.39 -4.16
C HIS A 6 -1.98 3.15 -4.94
N ILE A 7 -0.87 3.32 -5.65
CA ILE A 7 -0.14 2.24 -6.31
C ILE A 7 1.22 2.16 -5.64
N ALA A 8 1.61 0.98 -5.16
CA ALA A 8 2.86 0.79 -4.44
C ALA A 8 3.92 0.16 -5.33
N ILE A 9 5.12 0.70 -5.25
CA ILE A 9 6.31 0.23 -5.95
C ILE A 9 7.33 -0.23 -4.90
N ALA A 10 7.76 -1.49 -5.00
CA ALA A 10 8.80 -2.04 -4.13
C ALA A 10 10.18 -1.61 -4.64
N VAL A 11 10.98 -1.04 -3.75
CA VAL A 11 12.32 -0.53 -4.09
C VAL A 11 13.33 -0.96 -3.03
N PHE A 12 14.61 -1.06 -3.45
CA PHE A 12 15.69 -1.28 -2.50
C PHE A 12 16.04 -0.02 -1.71
N SER A 13 15.84 1.16 -2.30
CA SER A 13 16.13 2.43 -1.66
C SER A 13 15.09 3.48 -2.05
N ILE A 14 14.28 3.89 -1.08
CA ILE A 14 13.32 5.00 -1.28
C ILE A 14 14.07 6.26 -1.67
N GLN A 15 15.18 6.58 -0.97
CA GLN A 15 15.92 7.81 -1.21
C GLN A 15 16.40 7.90 -2.65
N LYS A 16 16.96 6.81 -3.17
CA LYS A 16 17.44 6.77 -4.55
C LYS A 16 16.31 6.88 -5.57
N THR A 17 15.25 6.10 -5.38
CA THR A 17 14.11 6.09 -6.32
C THR A 17 13.34 7.39 -6.30
N ALA A 18 13.10 7.96 -5.12
CA ALA A 18 12.44 9.26 -5.00
C ALA A 18 13.21 10.37 -5.71
N ARG A 19 14.54 10.36 -5.59
CA ARG A 19 15.40 11.30 -6.33
C ARG A 19 15.23 11.14 -7.84
N THR A 20 15.28 9.90 -8.33
CA THR A 20 15.13 9.61 -9.75
C THR A 20 13.78 10.09 -10.26
N PHE A 21 12.69 9.78 -9.57
CA PHE A 21 11.34 10.18 -9.99
C PHE A 21 11.14 11.69 -9.88
N SER A 22 11.75 12.32 -8.88
CA SER A 22 11.73 13.78 -8.76
C SER A 22 12.44 14.44 -9.94
N GLU A 23 13.59 13.93 -10.34
CA GLU A 23 14.35 14.47 -11.50
C GLU A 23 13.62 14.23 -12.82
N LEU A 24 13.04 13.04 -13.01
CA LEU A 24 12.38 12.67 -14.27
C LEU A 24 10.99 13.28 -14.41
N PHE A 25 10.21 13.31 -13.34
CA PHE A 25 8.78 13.62 -13.38
C PHE A 25 8.39 14.82 -12.55
N ASN A 26 9.32 15.41 -11.81
CA ASN A 26 9.06 16.51 -10.88
C ASN A 26 8.06 16.13 -9.78
N TRP A 27 8.05 14.86 -9.36
CA TRP A 27 7.23 14.39 -8.26
C TRP A 27 7.89 14.72 -6.92
N GLU A 28 7.08 15.15 -5.96
CA GLU A 28 7.54 15.42 -4.60
C GLU A 28 7.11 14.31 -3.67
N PHE A 29 8.09 13.70 -2.98
CA PHE A 29 7.84 12.61 -2.05
C PHE A 29 7.81 13.13 -0.62
N SER A 30 6.91 12.56 0.19
CA SER A 30 6.82 12.83 1.61
C SER A 30 8.05 12.31 2.36
N ASP A 31 8.21 12.75 3.61
CA ASP A 31 9.18 12.18 4.53
C ASP A 31 8.93 10.68 4.70
N ILE A 32 10.00 9.92 4.94
CA ILE A 32 9.92 8.49 5.12
C ILE A 32 9.24 8.18 6.45
N GLU A 33 8.22 7.34 6.40
CA GLU A 33 7.54 6.80 7.57
C GLU A 33 7.96 5.35 7.76
N VAL A 34 8.27 4.95 9.00
CA VAL A 34 8.62 3.57 9.34
C VAL A 34 7.40 2.86 9.89
N LEU A 35 7.10 1.68 9.35
CA LEU A 35 5.96 0.85 9.76
C LEU A 35 6.48 -0.49 10.29
N PRO A 36 6.90 -0.54 11.58
CA PRO A 36 7.52 -1.75 12.12
C PRO A 36 6.63 -2.99 12.08
N ASN A 37 5.32 -2.81 12.26
CA ASN A 37 4.36 -3.92 12.21
C ASN A 37 4.28 -4.57 10.83
N GLN A 38 4.69 -3.88 9.78
CA GLN A 38 4.72 -4.40 8.41
C GLN A 38 6.14 -4.67 7.92
N GLY A 39 7.15 -4.29 8.68
CA GLY A 39 8.55 -4.48 8.32
C GLY A 39 9.02 -3.62 7.16
N VAL A 40 8.40 -2.46 6.95
CA VAL A 40 8.69 -1.59 5.79
C VAL A 40 8.83 -0.14 6.18
N LYS A 41 9.49 0.61 5.30
CA LYS A 41 9.49 2.07 5.26
C LYS A 41 8.71 2.51 4.03
N VAL A 42 8.03 3.65 4.12
CA VAL A 42 7.21 4.15 3.02
C VAL A 42 7.40 5.64 2.80
N SER A 43 7.16 6.08 1.57
CA SER A 43 7.10 7.49 1.19
C SER A 43 6.11 7.64 0.03
N PHE A 44 5.42 8.77 -0.03
CA PHE A 44 4.33 8.99 -0.98
C PHE A 44 4.55 10.24 -1.82
N ALA A 45 4.16 10.15 -3.09
CA ALA A 45 3.96 11.31 -3.96
C ALA A 45 2.49 11.39 -4.36
N SER A 46 1.90 12.57 -4.27
CA SER A 46 0.50 12.80 -4.68
C SER A 46 0.43 13.16 -6.15
N LEU A 47 -0.39 12.43 -6.89
CA LEU A 47 -0.65 12.65 -8.31
C LEU A 47 -2.16 12.84 -8.51
N GLY A 48 -2.66 14.06 -8.24
CA GLY A 48 -4.10 14.28 -8.22
C GLY A 48 -4.76 13.50 -7.09
N ASP A 49 -5.78 12.70 -7.41
CA ASP A 49 -6.51 11.90 -6.42
C ASP A 49 -5.82 10.59 -6.06
N LEU A 50 -4.72 10.30 -6.71
CA LEU A 50 -3.98 9.05 -6.59
C LEU A 50 -2.61 9.32 -5.99
N HIS A 51 -2.10 8.40 -5.18
CA HIS A 51 -0.74 8.47 -4.65
C HIS A 51 0.12 7.35 -5.24
N ILE A 52 1.39 7.65 -5.42
CA ILE A 52 2.43 6.63 -5.65
C ILE A 52 3.13 6.40 -4.33
N GLU A 53 3.17 5.16 -3.88
CA GLU A 53 3.88 4.76 -2.67
C GLU A 53 5.18 4.05 -3.05
N LEU A 54 6.29 4.48 -2.47
CA LEU A 54 7.53 3.72 -2.52
C LEU A 54 7.65 2.96 -1.21
N ILE A 55 7.91 1.64 -1.29
CA ILE A 55 8.08 0.79 -0.11
C ILE A 55 9.46 0.14 -0.14
N GLU A 56 10.13 0.20 1.01
CA GLU A 56 11.48 -0.34 1.21
C GLU A 56 11.46 -1.28 2.41
N PRO A 57 12.12 -2.46 2.34
CA PRO A 57 12.16 -3.35 3.50
C PRO A 57 13.01 -2.77 4.62
N MET A 58 12.56 -2.96 5.88
CA MET A 58 13.32 -2.54 7.04
C MET A 58 14.53 -3.43 7.29
N SER A 59 14.48 -4.70 6.85
CA SER A 59 15.53 -5.68 7.07
C SER A 59 15.43 -6.82 6.07
N ASP A 60 16.45 -7.68 6.05
CA ASP A 60 16.50 -8.88 5.23
C ASP A 60 15.43 -9.91 5.62
N HIS A 61 14.81 -9.75 6.78
CA HIS A 61 13.79 -10.66 7.28
C HIS A 61 12.37 -10.26 6.88
N SER A 62 12.19 -9.08 6.29
CA SER A 62 10.86 -8.64 5.91
C SER A 62 10.35 -9.41 4.68
N THR A 63 9.03 -9.59 4.60
CA THR A 63 8.37 -10.20 3.44
C THR A 63 8.68 -9.44 2.16
N LEU A 64 8.77 -8.12 2.25
CA LEU A 64 9.12 -7.27 1.12
C LEU A 64 10.51 -7.54 0.58
N HIS A 65 11.47 -7.84 1.46
CA HIS A 65 12.83 -8.19 1.03
C HIS A 65 12.81 -9.47 0.16
N THR A 66 12.02 -10.46 0.58
CA THR A 66 11.83 -11.69 -0.21
C THR A 66 11.23 -11.38 -1.58
N PHE A 67 10.24 -10.50 -1.65
CA PHE A 67 9.67 -10.07 -2.93
C PHE A 67 10.74 -9.47 -3.84
N LEU A 68 11.52 -8.52 -3.32
CA LEU A 68 12.57 -7.85 -4.08
C LEU A 68 13.65 -8.81 -4.58
N THR A 69 14.07 -9.76 -3.75
CA THR A 69 15.11 -10.72 -4.16
C THR A 69 14.63 -11.69 -5.22
N LYS A 70 13.34 -12.03 -5.22
CA LYS A 70 12.76 -12.97 -6.20
C LYS A 70 12.31 -12.28 -7.48
N ARG A 71 11.75 -11.09 -7.39
CA ARG A 71 11.12 -10.41 -8.53
C ARG A 71 11.83 -9.14 -8.98
N GLY A 72 12.71 -8.59 -8.15
CA GLY A 72 13.33 -7.29 -8.38
C GLY A 72 12.40 -6.14 -8.05
N GLU A 73 12.87 -4.93 -8.31
CA GLU A 73 12.07 -3.72 -8.10
C GLU A 73 10.91 -3.64 -9.10
N GLY A 74 9.79 -3.11 -8.65
CA GLY A 74 8.62 -2.92 -9.51
C GLY A 74 7.32 -2.82 -8.74
N LEU A 75 6.21 -2.94 -9.45
CA LEU A 75 4.87 -2.85 -8.85
C LEU A 75 4.67 -3.94 -7.80
N HIS A 76 4.17 -3.55 -6.64
CA HIS A 76 3.93 -4.46 -5.53
C HIS A 76 2.45 -4.68 -5.25
N HIS A 77 1.67 -3.60 -5.13
CA HIS A 77 0.23 -3.72 -4.90
C HIS A 77 -0.54 -2.50 -5.37
N ILE A 78 -1.84 -2.67 -5.47
CA ILE A 78 -2.81 -1.60 -5.72
C ILE A 78 -3.69 -1.50 -4.47
N ALA A 79 -3.85 -0.29 -3.92
CA ALA A 79 -4.70 -0.06 -2.78
C ALA A 79 -6.00 0.63 -3.20
N LEU A 80 -7.11 0.07 -2.77
CA LEU A 80 -8.44 0.62 -3.01
C LEU A 80 -8.95 1.34 -1.76
N LYS A 81 -9.63 2.46 -1.96
CA LYS A 81 -10.26 3.19 -0.87
C LYS A 81 -11.45 2.41 -0.34
N SER A 82 -11.50 2.23 0.98
CA SER A 82 -12.61 1.62 1.69
C SER A 82 -13.27 2.67 2.58
N GLY A 83 -14.57 2.83 2.46
CA GLY A 83 -15.34 3.73 3.33
C GLY A 83 -15.60 3.12 4.71
N ASP A 84 -15.65 1.80 4.80
CA ASP A 84 -15.84 1.03 6.03
C ASP A 84 -15.15 -0.32 5.86
N ILE A 85 -13.93 -0.40 6.35
CA ILE A 85 -13.11 -1.60 6.12
C ILE A 85 -13.69 -2.84 6.79
N GLN A 86 -14.32 -2.70 7.96
CA GLN A 86 -14.94 -3.84 8.65
C GLN A 86 -16.11 -4.40 7.83
N ALA A 87 -16.95 -3.54 7.29
CA ALA A 87 -18.06 -3.96 6.44
C ALA A 87 -17.55 -4.63 5.15
N ASP A 88 -16.52 -4.06 4.53
CA ASP A 88 -15.93 -4.63 3.32
C ASP A 88 -15.30 -5.99 3.59
N LEU A 89 -14.57 -6.14 4.71
CA LEU A 89 -13.98 -7.42 5.10
C LEU A 89 -15.03 -8.48 5.40
N SER A 90 -16.13 -8.09 6.05
CA SER A 90 -17.24 -9.01 6.31
C SER A 90 -17.86 -9.52 5.03
N GLN A 91 -18.05 -8.65 4.05
CA GLN A 91 -18.57 -9.03 2.74
C GLN A 91 -17.64 -9.99 2.01
N LEU A 92 -16.33 -9.73 2.05
CA LEU A 92 -15.34 -10.62 1.45
C LEU A 92 -15.32 -11.99 2.12
N ASP A 93 -15.47 -12.03 3.45
CA ASP A 93 -15.54 -13.27 4.21
C ASP A 93 -16.77 -14.08 3.81
N GLU A 94 -17.93 -13.44 3.66
CA GLU A 94 -19.16 -14.10 3.18
C GLU A 94 -18.98 -14.71 1.80
N LEU A 95 -18.16 -14.08 0.95
CA LEU A 95 -17.85 -14.60 -0.38
C LEU A 95 -16.76 -15.68 -0.36
N GLY A 96 -16.21 -16.01 0.81
CA GLY A 96 -15.16 -17.02 0.94
C GLY A 96 -13.79 -16.56 0.48
N MET A 97 -13.57 -15.25 0.36
CA MET A 97 -12.30 -14.70 -0.09
C MET A 97 -11.23 -14.81 0.98
N GLN A 98 -10.04 -15.24 0.59
CA GLN A 98 -8.90 -15.38 1.49
C GLN A 98 -8.16 -14.06 1.65
N LEU A 99 -8.00 -13.63 2.91
CA LEU A 99 -7.16 -12.50 3.28
C LEU A 99 -5.76 -13.00 3.66
N ILE A 100 -4.75 -12.15 3.45
CA ILE A 100 -3.37 -12.47 3.88
C ILE A 100 -3.28 -12.52 5.39
N GLN A 101 -3.90 -11.55 6.05
CA GLN A 101 -3.98 -11.52 7.52
C GLN A 101 -5.42 -11.33 7.96
N LYS A 102 -5.72 -11.84 9.14
CA LYS A 102 -7.06 -11.78 9.69
C LYS A 102 -7.32 -10.38 10.23
N GLY A 103 -8.32 -9.70 9.66
CA GLY A 103 -8.74 -8.38 10.11
C GLY A 103 -7.87 -7.23 9.58
N ALA A 104 -8.29 -6.03 9.92
CA ALA A 104 -7.60 -4.81 9.53
C ALA A 104 -6.41 -4.52 10.45
N GLN A 105 -5.38 -3.90 9.88
CA GLN A 105 -4.16 -3.51 10.59
C GLN A 105 -3.89 -2.02 10.43
N ASN A 106 -2.94 -1.51 11.19
CA ASN A 106 -2.46 -0.14 11.03
C ASN A 106 -1.50 -0.06 9.86
N GLY A 107 -1.74 0.90 8.98
CA GLY A 107 -0.87 1.21 7.85
C GLY A 107 -0.30 2.62 7.93
N ALA A 108 0.20 3.10 6.80
CA ALA A 108 0.78 4.45 6.69
C ALA A 108 -0.24 5.53 7.03
N ASN A 109 0.23 6.63 7.62
CA ASN A 109 -0.59 7.80 7.98
C ASN A 109 -1.76 7.45 8.92
N GLY A 110 -1.61 6.42 9.73
CA GLY A 110 -2.65 6.00 10.67
C GLY A 110 -3.86 5.35 10.04
N LYS A 111 -3.83 5.04 8.77
CA LYS A 111 -4.93 4.38 8.07
C LYS A 111 -5.06 2.93 8.50
N ARG A 112 -6.25 2.37 8.32
CA ARG A 112 -6.48 0.94 8.53
C ARG A 112 -6.42 0.22 7.19
N ILE A 113 -5.71 -0.91 7.17
CA ILE A 113 -5.48 -1.64 5.93
C ILE A 113 -5.74 -3.13 6.08
N ALA A 114 -6.01 -3.79 4.96
CA ALA A 114 -6.07 -5.24 4.86
C ALA A 114 -5.67 -5.66 3.45
N PHE A 115 -5.03 -6.82 3.33
CA PHE A 115 -4.61 -7.35 2.04
C PHE A 115 -5.44 -8.58 1.66
N ILE A 116 -5.91 -8.59 0.42
CA ILE A 116 -6.59 -9.74 -0.19
C ILE A 116 -5.52 -10.62 -0.83
N SER A 117 -5.61 -11.94 -0.63
CA SER A 117 -4.66 -12.87 -1.24
C SER A 117 -4.65 -12.74 -2.76
N PRO A 118 -3.45 -12.67 -3.40
CA PRO A 118 -3.36 -12.62 -4.86
C PRO A 118 -4.01 -13.81 -5.57
N LYS A 119 -4.19 -14.93 -4.87
CA LYS A 119 -4.91 -16.10 -5.40
C LYS A 119 -6.36 -15.75 -5.77
N GLU A 120 -6.96 -14.79 -5.06
CA GLU A 120 -8.33 -14.37 -5.27
C GLU A 120 -8.47 -13.33 -6.39
N THR A 121 -7.38 -12.64 -6.74
CA THR A 121 -7.40 -11.45 -7.58
C THR A 121 -6.42 -11.55 -8.74
N SER A 122 -6.34 -12.74 -9.34
CA SER A 122 -5.57 -12.99 -10.58
C SER A 122 -4.08 -12.64 -10.47
N GLY A 123 -3.51 -12.88 -9.29
CA GLY A 123 -2.08 -12.65 -9.05
C GLY A 123 -1.72 -11.22 -8.66
N VAL A 124 -2.69 -10.32 -8.56
CA VAL A 124 -2.46 -8.94 -8.17
C VAL A 124 -2.74 -8.79 -6.67
N LEU A 125 -1.74 -8.33 -5.91
CA LEU A 125 -1.96 -8.03 -4.49
C LEU A 125 -2.81 -6.77 -4.37
N ILE A 126 -3.98 -6.90 -3.77
CA ILE A 126 -4.92 -5.80 -3.53
C ILE A 126 -4.96 -5.48 -2.05
N GLU A 127 -4.79 -4.20 -1.72
CA GLU A 127 -4.94 -3.67 -0.37
C GLU A 127 -6.27 -2.93 -0.27
N LEU A 128 -6.99 -3.09 0.82
CA LEU A 128 -8.07 -2.17 1.21
C LEU A 128 -7.50 -1.16 2.19
N CYS A 129 -7.83 0.10 2.00
CA CYS A 129 -7.28 1.20 2.76
C CYS A 129 -8.40 2.14 3.20
N GLU A 130 -8.65 2.20 4.53
CA GLU A 130 -9.64 3.09 5.12
C GLU A 130 -8.93 4.29 5.76
N PRO A 131 -9.26 5.53 5.37
CA PRO A 131 -8.67 6.71 5.98
C PRO A 131 -9.10 6.85 7.44
N LEU A 132 -8.34 7.64 8.20
CA LEU A 132 -8.71 7.95 9.58
C LEU A 132 -10.08 8.63 9.63
N LYS A 133 -10.84 8.33 10.68
CA LYS A 133 -12.10 9.02 10.98
C LYS A 133 -11.82 10.51 11.17
N GLY A 134 -12.53 11.34 10.40
CA GLY A 134 -12.37 12.79 10.44
C GLY A 134 -11.47 13.34 9.34
N GLU A 135 -10.72 12.53 8.62
CA GLU A 135 -10.17 12.95 7.34
C GLU A 135 -11.35 13.07 6.38
N LYS A 136 -11.56 14.27 5.87
CA LYS A 136 -12.48 14.43 4.76
C LYS A 136 -11.90 13.62 3.62
N GLN A 137 -12.60 12.57 3.23
CA GLN A 137 -12.47 12.11 1.87
C GLN A 137 -12.76 13.33 1.03
N GLU A 138 -11.75 13.87 0.38
CA GLU A 138 -12.01 14.82 -0.67
C GLU A 138 -12.83 14.06 -1.68
N ASP A 139 -14.08 14.44 -1.79
CA ASP A 139 -14.93 13.95 -2.87
C ASP A 139 -14.24 14.35 -4.16
N ALA A 140 -13.70 13.33 -4.80
CA ALA A 140 -13.22 13.50 -6.15
C ALA A 140 -14.38 13.98 -7.02
#